data_3227b5e12db69147a6f804de4b30747e
#
_entry.id   3227b5e12db69147a6f804de4b30747e
#
_cell.length_a   1.000
_cell.length_b   1.000
_cell.length_c   1.000
_cell.angle_alpha   90.00
_cell.angle_beta   90.00
_cell.angle_gamma   90.00
#
_symmetry.space_group_name_H-M   'P 1'
#
loop_
_entity.id
_entity.type
_entity.pdbx_description
1 polymer ?
#
loop_
_entity_poly.entity_id
_entity_poly.type
_entity_poly.pdbx_seq_one_letter_code
_entity_poly.pdbx_strand_id
1 'polypeptide(L)'
;NKTPLQVANKPNIDKIAALGRCGMLHTIPAGYAPGSEIANMSVMGYNVPEVFEGRGSLEAASMGVDIAQDEMAMRCNLICIENGIIKNHSAGHISNEEAEELILFLQQELGNELVSFYPGVSYRHLLKVKGGNKNLKCTPPHDVPGTPSADVMIKAVDVEANETADL
;
A
#
# COMPACT_ATOMS: atom_id res chain seq x y z
N ASN A 1 20.79 17.04 27.33
CA ASN A 1 19.77 16.20 26.71
C ASN A 1 20.42 14.94 26.16
N LYS A 2 19.82 13.79 26.41
CA LYS A 2 20.24 12.49 25.87
C LYS A 2 19.11 11.92 25.00
N THR A 3 19.47 11.18 23.97
CA THR A 3 18.49 10.47 23.14
C THR A 3 17.96 9.24 23.90
N PRO A 4 16.77 8.70 23.50
CA PRO A 4 16.26 7.45 24.08
C PRO A 4 17.28 6.30 24.01
N LEU A 5 18.02 6.20 22.90
CA LEU A 5 19.05 5.18 22.73
C LEU A 5 20.23 5.34 23.71
N GLN A 6 20.58 6.58 24.09
CA GLN A 6 21.65 6.86 25.06
C GLN A 6 21.26 6.56 26.51
N VAL A 7 19.96 6.55 26.83
CA VAL A 7 19.48 6.27 28.20
C VAL A 7 19.00 4.83 28.39
N ALA A 8 18.72 4.11 27.33
CA ALA A 8 18.28 2.72 27.37
C ALA A 8 19.38 1.80 27.95
N ASN A 9 18.97 0.85 28.79
CA ASN A 9 19.86 -0.22 29.23
C ASN A 9 19.97 -1.29 28.13
N LYS A 10 21.07 -1.29 27.38
CA LYS A 10 21.24 -2.12 26.17
C LYS A 10 22.64 -2.72 26.04
N PRO A 11 23.14 -3.44 27.07
CA PRO A 11 24.54 -3.89 27.15
C PRO A 11 24.95 -4.77 25.95
N ASN A 12 24.04 -5.57 25.39
CA ASN A 12 24.35 -6.42 24.24
C ASN A 12 24.51 -5.59 22.95
N ILE A 13 23.65 -4.61 22.72
CA ILE A 13 23.75 -3.69 21.57
C ILE A 13 25.03 -2.85 21.70
N ASP A 14 25.33 -2.32 22.88
CA ASP A 14 26.54 -1.55 23.13
C ASP A 14 27.80 -2.39 22.86
N LYS A 15 27.80 -3.66 23.26
CA LYS A 15 28.92 -4.58 23.00
C LYS A 15 29.10 -4.82 21.49
N ILE A 16 28.01 -5.06 20.75
CA ILE A 16 28.06 -5.27 19.30
C ILE A 16 28.55 -4.00 18.60
N ALA A 17 28.04 -2.83 18.99
CA ALA A 17 28.47 -1.55 18.43
C ALA A 17 29.96 -1.24 18.70
N ALA A 18 30.46 -1.59 19.88
CA ALA A 18 31.86 -1.39 20.24
C ALA A 18 32.83 -2.33 19.50
N LEU A 19 32.41 -3.56 19.21
CA LEU A 19 33.22 -4.57 18.52
C LEU A 19 33.05 -4.54 17.01
N GLY A 20 31.94 -3.97 16.53
CA GLY A 20 31.57 -3.91 15.11
C GLY A 20 31.99 -2.62 14.44
N ARG A 21 31.45 -2.42 13.25
CA ARG A 21 31.54 -1.17 12.51
C ARG A 21 30.13 -0.66 12.26
N CYS A 22 29.90 0.63 12.51
CA CYS A 22 28.62 1.31 12.26
C CYS A 22 28.75 2.23 11.06
N GLY A 23 27.64 2.42 10.36
CA GLY A 23 27.56 3.31 9.22
C GLY A 23 26.14 3.77 8.97
N MET A 24 25.96 4.63 7.98
CA MET A 24 24.65 5.07 7.50
C MET A 24 24.26 4.24 6.28
N LEU A 25 23.03 3.75 6.27
CA LEU A 25 22.44 3.03 5.14
C LEU A 25 21.30 3.85 4.56
N HIS A 26 21.37 4.14 3.28
CA HIS A 26 20.26 4.72 2.52
C HIS A 26 19.26 3.63 2.17
N THR A 27 18.13 3.60 2.89
CA THR A 27 17.10 2.57 2.71
C THR A 27 16.00 2.99 1.75
N ILE A 28 15.90 4.27 1.39
CA ILE A 28 14.92 4.79 0.46
C ILE A 28 15.67 5.34 -0.77
N PRO A 29 15.60 4.67 -1.92
CA PRO A 29 16.18 5.17 -3.16
C PRO A 29 15.58 6.52 -3.59
N ALA A 30 16.35 7.32 -4.33
CA ALA A 30 15.87 8.59 -4.84
C ALA A 30 14.61 8.43 -5.70
N GLY A 31 13.63 9.29 -5.50
CA GLY A 31 12.36 9.26 -6.23
C GLY A 31 11.24 8.42 -5.58
N TYR A 32 11.54 7.69 -4.51
CA TYR A 32 10.54 6.93 -3.78
C TYR A 32 10.08 7.65 -2.52
N ALA A 33 8.78 7.55 -2.23
CA ALA A 33 8.24 8.00 -0.95
C ALA A 33 8.72 7.08 0.19
N PRO A 34 8.96 7.59 1.40
CA PRO A 34 9.30 6.77 2.56
C PRO A 34 8.18 5.76 2.86
N GLY A 35 8.54 4.48 2.85
CA GLY A 35 7.64 3.37 3.14
C GLY A 35 8.40 2.17 3.67
N SER A 36 7.78 1.38 4.55
CA SER A 36 8.42 0.20 5.14
C SER A 36 8.70 -0.87 4.09
N GLU A 37 7.86 -1.02 3.08
CA GLU A 37 8.07 -1.92 1.95
C GLU A 37 9.35 -1.58 1.18
N ILE A 38 9.55 -0.32 0.83
CA ILE A 38 10.75 0.18 0.14
C ILE A 38 11.99 -0.05 1.01
N ALA A 39 11.93 0.39 2.28
CA ALA A 39 13.06 0.28 3.19
C ALA A 39 13.45 -1.18 3.45
N ASN A 40 12.48 -2.07 3.68
CA ASN A 40 12.74 -3.49 3.93
C ASN A 40 13.36 -4.17 2.69
N MET A 41 12.85 -3.90 1.50
CA MET A 41 13.44 -4.43 0.26
C MET A 41 14.89 -3.96 0.08
N SER A 42 15.16 -2.67 0.32
CA SER A 42 16.52 -2.12 0.25
C SER A 42 17.46 -2.77 1.29
N VAL A 43 17.01 -2.96 2.53
CA VAL A 43 17.79 -3.62 3.60
C VAL A 43 18.08 -5.08 3.25
N MET A 44 17.14 -5.77 2.59
CA MET A 44 17.33 -7.14 2.11
C MET A 44 18.18 -7.24 0.83
N GLY A 45 18.61 -6.11 0.26
CA GLY A 45 19.51 -6.09 -0.90
C GLY A 45 18.82 -6.14 -2.25
N TYR A 46 17.51 -5.95 -2.31
CA TYR A 46 16.81 -5.85 -3.60
C TYR A 46 17.08 -4.51 -4.29
N ASN A 47 17.19 -4.53 -5.62
CA ASN A 47 17.19 -3.31 -6.43
C ASN A 47 15.74 -2.80 -6.59
N VAL A 48 15.30 -1.97 -5.64
CA VAL A 48 13.91 -1.48 -5.58
C VAL A 48 13.41 -0.91 -6.92
N PRO A 49 14.17 -0.07 -7.65
CA PRO A 49 13.75 0.43 -8.95
C PRO A 49 13.41 -0.63 -9.99
N GLU A 50 14.00 -1.81 -9.90
CA GLU A 50 13.78 -2.90 -10.86
C GLU A 50 12.64 -3.84 -10.44
N VAL A 51 12.38 -3.98 -9.14
CA VAL A 51 11.49 -5.05 -8.64
C VAL A 51 10.23 -4.54 -7.95
N PHE A 52 10.16 -3.26 -7.58
CA PHE A 52 9.01 -2.73 -6.88
C PHE A 52 7.96 -2.17 -7.84
N GLU A 53 6.83 -2.86 -7.95
CA GLU A 53 5.69 -2.46 -8.78
C GLU A 53 4.52 -1.86 -7.98
N GLY A 54 4.73 -1.55 -6.70
CA GLY A 54 3.68 -1.02 -5.83
C GLY A 54 3.27 -1.99 -4.72
N ARG A 55 2.38 -1.52 -3.85
CA ARG A 55 1.91 -2.31 -2.69
C ARG A 55 0.95 -3.43 -3.06
N GLY A 56 0.27 -3.33 -4.20
CA GLY A 56 -0.72 -4.31 -4.61
C GLY A 56 -0.14 -5.71 -4.80
N SER A 57 1.01 -5.83 -5.45
CA SER A 57 1.68 -7.12 -5.66
C SER A 57 2.15 -7.76 -4.35
N LEU A 58 2.60 -6.95 -3.38
CA LEU A 58 2.98 -7.45 -2.04
C LEU A 58 1.76 -7.93 -1.23
N GLU A 59 0.65 -7.20 -1.30
CA GLU A 59 -0.61 -7.63 -0.66
C GLU A 59 -1.13 -8.91 -1.32
N ALA A 60 -1.13 -9.01 -2.65
CA ALA A 60 -1.52 -10.22 -3.37
C ALA A 60 -0.71 -11.44 -2.93
N ALA A 61 0.61 -11.31 -2.88
CA ALA A 61 1.49 -12.38 -2.42
C ALA A 61 1.20 -12.77 -0.95
N SER A 62 0.94 -11.80 -0.09
CA SER A 62 0.58 -12.04 1.32
C SER A 62 -0.77 -12.78 1.48
N MET A 63 -1.70 -12.56 0.56
CA MET A 63 -3.03 -13.18 0.54
C MET A 63 -3.07 -14.50 -0.24
N GLY A 64 -1.96 -14.89 -0.88
CA GLY A 64 -1.92 -16.08 -1.75
C GLY A 64 -2.70 -15.91 -3.06
N VAL A 65 -2.87 -14.67 -3.52
CA VAL A 65 -3.53 -14.36 -4.79
C VAL A 65 -2.49 -14.26 -5.89
N ASP A 66 -2.58 -15.13 -6.88
CA ASP A 66 -1.71 -15.10 -8.05
C ASP A 66 -2.08 -13.94 -8.97
N ILE A 67 -1.05 -13.26 -9.50
CA ILE A 67 -1.17 -12.17 -10.47
C ILE A 67 -0.53 -12.64 -11.78
N ALA A 68 -1.34 -12.76 -12.83
CA ALA A 68 -0.84 -13.11 -14.16
C ALA A 68 -0.10 -11.92 -14.79
N GLN A 69 0.61 -12.20 -15.90
CA GLN A 69 1.42 -11.19 -16.58
C GLN A 69 0.59 -10.02 -17.14
N ASP A 70 -0.67 -10.29 -17.52
CA ASP A 70 -1.64 -9.33 -18.03
C ASP A 70 -2.56 -8.76 -16.94
N GLU A 71 -2.25 -8.99 -15.68
CA GLU A 71 -3.02 -8.48 -14.54
C GLU A 71 -2.22 -7.47 -13.73
N MET A 72 -2.92 -6.56 -13.10
CA MET A 72 -2.35 -5.69 -12.08
C MET A 72 -3.13 -5.81 -10.77
N ALA A 73 -2.42 -5.62 -9.67
CA ALA A 73 -2.97 -5.63 -8.34
C ALA A 73 -2.84 -4.26 -7.69
N MET A 74 -3.90 -3.79 -7.07
CA MET A 74 -3.92 -2.56 -6.29
C MET A 74 -4.40 -2.84 -4.88
N ARG A 75 -3.74 -2.25 -3.90
CA ARG A 75 -4.27 -2.24 -2.54
C ARG A 75 -5.54 -1.39 -2.52
N CYS A 76 -6.64 -1.99 -2.11
CA CYS A 76 -7.95 -1.38 -1.98
C CYS A 76 -8.27 -1.21 -0.49
N ASN A 77 -8.66 -0.01 -0.07
CA ASN A 77 -8.97 0.26 1.33
C ASN A 77 -10.43 0.68 1.49
N LEU A 78 -11.10 0.12 2.50
CA LEU A 78 -12.35 0.68 3.01
C LEU A 78 -12.05 1.94 3.82
N ILE A 79 -12.75 3.03 3.52
CA ILE A 79 -12.58 4.33 4.18
C ILE A 79 -13.92 4.93 4.57
N CYS A 80 -13.95 5.89 5.51
CA CYS A 80 -15.13 6.68 5.80
C CYS A 80 -15.07 8.01 5.08
N ILE A 81 -16.11 8.31 4.30
CA ILE A 81 -16.35 9.61 3.68
C ILE A 81 -17.65 10.19 4.26
N GLU A 82 -17.60 11.43 4.73
CA GLU A 82 -18.76 12.16 5.24
C GLU A 82 -18.84 13.53 4.57
N ASN A 83 -19.99 13.83 3.98
CA ASN A 83 -20.19 15.07 3.20
C ASN A 83 -19.12 15.30 2.11
N GLY A 84 -18.68 14.22 1.45
CA GLY A 84 -17.65 14.26 0.41
C GLY A 84 -16.20 14.41 0.94
N ILE A 85 -16.00 14.46 2.25
CA ILE A 85 -14.68 14.62 2.89
C ILE A 85 -14.20 13.28 3.46
N ILE A 86 -12.94 12.93 3.22
CA ILE A 86 -12.29 11.75 3.82
C ILE A 86 -12.13 11.98 5.31
N LYS A 87 -12.89 11.25 6.12
CA LYS A 87 -12.87 11.36 7.59
C LYS A 87 -11.94 10.37 8.25
N ASN A 88 -11.93 9.15 7.75
CA ASN A 88 -11.14 8.09 8.35
C ASN A 88 -10.65 7.10 7.27
N HIS A 89 -9.36 6.89 7.23
CA HIS A 89 -8.68 6.05 6.24
C HIS A 89 -8.75 4.54 6.56
N SER A 90 -9.27 4.18 7.73
CA SER A 90 -9.36 2.79 8.22
C SER A 90 -10.79 2.35 8.48
N ALA A 91 -11.79 3.04 7.91
CA ALA A 91 -13.21 2.77 8.15
C ALA A 91 -13.57 2.62 9.65
N GLY A 92 -12.96 3.48 10.52
CA GLY A 92 -13.18 3.40 11.97
C GLY A 92 -12.59 2.16 12.63
N HIS A 93 -11.56 1.54 12.03
CA HIS A 93 -11.01 0.24 12.43
C HIS A 93 -12.03 -0.90 12.29
N ILE A 94 -12.71 -0.94 11.15
CA ILE A 94 -13.69 -1.98 10.80
C ILE A 94 -13.16 -3.39 11.14
N SER A 95 -14.03 -4.27 11.65
CA SER A 95 -13.68 -5.67 11.94
C SER A 95 -13.41 -6.45 10.66
N ASN A 96 -12.75 -7.60 10.77
CA ASN A 96 -12.50 -8.45 9.60
C ASN A 96 -13.81 -8.98 9.03
N GLU A 97 -14.74 -9.38 9.89
CA GLU A 97 -16.02 -9.96 9.53
C GLU A 97 -16.89 -8.98 8.73
N GLU A 98 -17.03 -7.74 9.24
CA GLU A 98 -17.79 -6.69 8.54
C GLU A 98 -17.14 -6.28 7.22
N ALA A 99 -15.80 -6.19 7.21
CA ALA A 99 -15.05 -5.82 6.01
C ALA A 99 -15.13 -6.91 4.94
N GLU A 100 -15.05 -8.20 5.33
CA GLU A 100 -15.19 -9.33 4.43
C GLU A 100 -16.58 -9.33 3.77
N GLU A 101 -17.65 -9.11 4.53
CA GLU A 101 -19.01 -9.02 4.02
C GLU A 101 -19.14 -7.92 2.95
N LEU A 102 -18.60 -6.72 3.23
CA LEU A 102 -18.61 -5.61 2.28
C LEU A 102 -17.82 -5.91 1.01
N ILE A 103 -16.65 -6.51 1.11
CA ILE A 103 -15.83 -6.82 -0.06
C ILE A 103 -16.44 -7.95 -0.91
N LEU A 104 -17.04 -8.95 -0.27
CA LEU A 104 -17.78 -9.99 -0.98
C LEU A 104 -19.03 -9.42 -1.70
N PHE A 105 -19.71 -8.46 -1.07
CA PHE A 105 -20.79 -7.73 -1.71
C PHE A 105 -20.29 -6.94 -2.95
N LEU A 106 -19.16 -6.21 -2.82
CA LEU A 106 -18.55 -5.52 -3.96
C LEU A 106 -18.15 -6.50 -5.07
N GLN A 107 -17.58 -7.66 -4.72
CA GLN A 107 -17.26 -8.70 -5.71
C GLN A 107 -18.49 -9.21 -6.43
N GLN A 108 -19.61 -9.37 -5.72
CA GLN A 108 -20.87 -9.83 -6.32
C GLN A 108 -21.47 -8.79 -7.26
N GLU A 109 -21.47 -7.51 -6.90
CA GLU A 109 -22.15 -6.45 -7.63
C GLU A 109 -21.29 -5.85 -8.77
N LEU A 110 -19.98 -5.75 -8.56
CA LEU A 110 -19.05 -5.05 -9.47
C LEU A 110 -18.00 -5.99 -10.08
N GLY A 111 -17.76 -7.16 -9.48
CA GLY A 111 -16.80 -8.13 -9.98
C GLY A 111 -17.22 -8.68 -11.35
N ASN A 112 -16.23 -8.81 -12.25
CA ASN A 112 -16.45 -9.31 -13.60
C ASN A 112 -15.15 -9.95 -14.14
N GLU A 113 -15.09 -10.24 -15.45
CA GLU A 113 -13.90 -10.85 -16.07
C GLU A 113 -12.64 -9.95 -16.03
N LEU A 114 -12.81 -8.63 -15.85
CA LEU A 114 -11.72 -7.66 -15.79
C LEU A 114 -11.37 -7.25 -14.36
N VAL A 115 -12.35 -7.22 -13.45
CA VAL A 115 -12.21 -6.65 -12.10
C VAL A 115 -12.57 -7.70 -11.05
N SER A 116 -11.69 -7.89 -10.07
CA SER A 116 -11.93 -8.81 -8.96
C SER A 116 -11.50 -8.19 -7.62
N PHE A 117 -12.34 -8.36 -6.60
CA PHE A 117 -12.09 -7.89 -5.25
C PHE A 117 -11.79 -9.08 -4.32
N TYR A 118 -10.77 -8.95 -3.48
CA TYR A 118 -10.38 -9.99 -2.53
C TYR A 118 -10.36 -9.41 -1.11
N PRO A 119 -11.07 -10.02 -0.15
CA PRO A 119 -11.04 -9.59 1.23
C PRO A 119 -9.66 -9.83 1.85
N GLY A 120 -9.17 -8.84 2.56
CA GLY A 120 -7.91 -8.87 3.31
C GLY A 120 -8.16 -8.71 4.81
N VAL A 121 -7.32 -7.91 5.47
CA VAL A 121 -7.38 -7.72 6.93
C VAL A 121 -7.88 -6.32 7.27
N SER A 122 -8.93 -6.24 8.10
CA SER A 122 -9.56 -4.99 8.53
C SER A 122 -9.96 -4.14 7.30
N TYR A 123 -9.50 -2.92 7.21
CA TYR A 123 -9.80 -2.01 6.10
C TYR A 123 -8.96 -2.22 4.82
N ARG A 124 -8.03 -3.20 4.79
CA ARG A 124 -7.09 -3.43 3.70
C ARG A 124 -7.46 -4.65 2.88
N HIS A 125 -7.71 -4.44 1.61
CA HIS A 125 -8.16 -5.45 0.66
C HIS A 125 -7.37 -5.35 -0.64
N LEU A 126 -7.64 -6.23 -1.58
CA LEU A 126 -7.00 -6.26 -2.87
C LEU A 126 -8.03 -6.06 -3.98
N LEU A 127 -7.70 -5.20 -4.93
CA LEU A 127 -8.34 -5.07 -6.21
C LEU A 127 -7.41 -5.61 -7.28
N LYS A 128 -7.89 -6.54 -8.09
CA LYS A 128 -7.17 -7.09 -9.24
C LYS A 128 -7.87 -6.66 -10.52
N VAL A 129 -7.09 -6.14 -11.48
CA VAL A 129 -7.60 -5.67 -12.78
C VAL A 129 -6.83 -6.37 -13.89
N LYS A 130 -7.54 -7.01 -14.80
CA LYS A 130 -6.96 -7.66 -15.95
C LYS A 130 -6.83 -6.66 -17.11
N GLY A 131 -5.67 -6.68 -17.78
CA GLY A 131 -5.37 -5.78 -18.90
C GLY A 131 -5.22 -4.30 -18.52
N GLY A 132 -5.14 -3.98 -17.21
CA GLY A 132 -5.03 -2.61 -16.74
C GLY A 132 -3.69 -1.96 -17.07
N ASN A 133 -3.71 -0.65 -17.32
CA ASN A 133 -2.51 0.16 -17.50
C ASN A 133 -2.02 0.67 -16.14
N LYS A 134 -0.75 0.41 -15.81
CA LYS A 134 -0.13 0.77 -14.52
C LYS A 134 0.17 2.27 -14.36
N ASN A 135 0.05 3.08 -15.43
CA ASN A 135 0.32 4.52 -15.40
C ASN A 135 -0.82 5.31 -14.74
N LEU A 136 -1.13 4.92 -13.51
CA LEU A 136 -2.15 5.54 -12.67
C LEU A 136 -1.51 6.30 -11.51
N LYS A 137 -2.06 7.47 -11.21
CA LYS A 137 -1.75 8.20 -9.98
C LYS A 137 -2.82 7.92 -8.93
N CYS A 138 -2.45 7.14 -7.92
CA CYS A 138 -3.28 6.85 -6.76
C CYS A 138 -2.80 7.66 -5.55
N THR A 139 -3.73 8.21 -4.80
CA THR A 139 -3.42 8.96 -3.56
C THR A 139 -3.79 8.09 -2.36
N PRO A 140 -2.82 7.72 -1.49
CA PRO A 140 -3.12 6.93 -0.30
C PRO A 140 -4.06 7.67 0.66
N PRO A 141 -5.19 7.10 1.08
CA PRO A 141 -6.17 7.79 1.92
C PRO A 141 -5.63 8.26 3.28
N HIS A 142 -4.61 7.61 3.80
CA HIS A 142 -3.99 7.98 5.09
C HIS A 142 -3.14 9.25 5.02
N ASP A 143 -2.76 9.68 3.82
CA ASP A 143 -1.97 10.91 3.62
C ASP A 143 -2.85 12.16 3.47
N VAL A 144 -4.18 11.95 3.27
CA VAL A 144 -5.11 13.03 2.90
C VAL A 144 -6.40 13.09 3.75
N PRO A 145 -6.34 12.88 5.08
CA PRO A 145 -7.52 13.07 5.92
C PRO A 145 -7.98 14.54 5.86
N GLY A 146 -9.29 14.76 5.81
CA GLY A 146 -9.88 16.10 5.72
C GLY A 146 -9.94 16.69 4.30
N THR A 147 -9.47 15.95 3.30
CA THR A 147 -9.51 16.38 1.88
C THR A 147 -10.83 15.94 1.22
N PRO A 148 -11.41 16.72 0.30
CA PRO A 148 -12.50 16.24 -0.54
C PRO A 148 -12.11 14.99 -1.34
N SER A 149 -12.93 13.96 -1.30
CA SER A 149 -12.65 12.69 -2.00
C SER A 149 -12.51 12.88 -3.51
N ALA A 150 -13.30 13.78 -4.10
CA ALA A 150 -13.23 14.11 -5.52
C ALA A 150 -11.86 14.65 -5.99
N ASP A 151 -11.10 15.29 -5.10
CA ASP A 151 -9.79 15.87 -5.44
C ASP A 151 -8.70 14.81 -5.56
N VAL A 152 -8.92 13.63 -4.94
CA VAL A 152 -7.93 12.57 -4.76
C VAL A 152 -8.33 11.25 -5.42
N MET A 153 -9.31 11.27 -6.30
CA MET A 153 -9.68 10.13 -7.14
C MET A 153 -8.50 9.67 -7.99
N ILE A 154 -8.52 8.43 -8.39
CA ILE A 154 -7.52 7.84 -9.29
C ILE A 154 -7.48 8.68 -10.58
N LYS A 155 -6.28 8.97 -11.05
CA LYS A 155 -6.06 9.74 -12.30
C LYS A 155 -5.11 8.99 -13.21
N ALA A 156 -5.43 8.96 -14.49
CA ALA A 156 -4.49 8.53 -15.50
C ALA A 156 -3.29 9.48 -15.58
N VAL A 157 -2.08 8.93 -15.76
CA VAL A 157 -0.87 9.73 -16.02
C VAL A 157 -0.73 10.07 -17.50
N ASP A 158 -1.28 9.21 -18.35
CA ASP A 158 -1.31 9.38 -19.81
C ASP A 158 -2.69 9.00 -20.39
N VAL A 159 -2.88 9.25 -21.69
CA VAL A 159 -4.15 8.98 -22.38
C VAL A 159 -4.48 7.48 -22.43
N GLU A 160 -3.45 6.63 -22.49
CA GLU A 160 -3.61 5.18 -22.59
C GLU A 160 -4.11 4.55 -21.28
N ALA A 161 -3.92 5.25 -20.15
CA ALA A 161 -4.38 4.82 -18.84
C ALA A 161 -5.80 5.30 -18.48
N ASN A 162 -6.46 6.12 -19.31
CA ASN A 162 -7.79 6.67 -18.99
C ASN A 162 -8.83 5.57 -18.78
N GLU A 163 -8.91 4.58 -19.66
CA GLU A 163 -9.89 3.48 -19.54
C GLU A 163 -9.70 2.70 -18.23
N THR A 164 -8.46 2.54 -17.78
CA THR A 164 -8.18 1.88 -16.48
C THR A 164 -8.53 2.76 -15.29
N ALA A 165 -8.42 4.07 -15.41
CA ALA A 165 -8.76 5.00 -14.33
C ALA A 165 -10.29 5.14 -14.16
N ASP A 166 -11.06 4.86 -15.20
CA ASP A 166 -12.53 4.97 -15.24
C ASP A 166 -13.23 3.65 -14.85
N LEU A 167 -12.51 2.54 -14.67
CA LEU A 167 -13.03 1.26 -14.15
C LEU A 167 -13.39 1.37 -12.67
#